data_75aff7d2344a92688c2b0e2f933c92de
#
_entry.id   75aff7d2344a92688c2b0e2f933c92de
#
_cell.length_a   1.000
_cell.length_b   1.000
_cell.length_c   1.000
_cell.angle_alpha   90.00
_cell.angle_beta   90.00
_cell.angle_gamma   90.00
#
_symmetry.space_group_name_H-M   'P 1'
#
loop_
_entity.id
_entity.type
_entity.pdbx_description
1 polymer ?
#
loop_
_entity_poly.entity_id
_entity_poly.type
_entity_poly.pdbx_seq_one_letter_code
_entity_poly.pdbx_strand_id
1 'polypeptide(L)'
;ERMTATQITVRAPARSARIPTYVGTRLAMTTHLADRVRRFLADPEQWRRFPDDVREWLEVQAYRSVLPQPDQLLVETFPHEGRHYMVAYSFEGWNAHQSLGMLLLRRMEAAGLKPLGFVANDYALACYGLEPIANPAALLSPDLLEDEFVQWVQGSNLLKRAFREVAVIGGLVERQHQGRRKTGRQVTFSTDLIYDVLRRYEPDHLLLRAAWEDAKTRLTDVRRLGSLLDRAANTMLHVTLDRISPMAVPVLIMIGREMAPAGTAEDELLVEAEALAEAAMKVV
;
A
#
# COMPACT_ATOMS: atom_id res chain seq x y z
N GLU A 1 -13.42 -3.44 35.62
CA GLU A 1 -12.82 -3.79 35.13
C GLU A 1 -11.53 -4.31 35.63
N ARG A 2 -11.56 -5.56 35.78
CA ARG A 2 -10.40 -6.33 36.18
C ARG A 2 -10.16 -7.41 35.15
N MET A 3 -8.94 -7.56 34.69
CA MET A 3 -8.55 -8.60 33.75
C MET A 3 -7.49 -9.50 34.39
N THR A 4 -7.75 -10.78 34.38
CA THR A 4 -6.79 -11.83 34.78
C THR A 4 -6.51 -12.73 33.58
N ALA A 5 -5.60 -13.70 33.70
CA ALA A 5 -5.30 -14.64 32.61
C ALA A 5 -6.51 -15.48 32.16
N THR A 6 -7.51 -15.65 33.03
CA THR A 6 -8.66 -16.55 32.81
C THR A 6 -10.02 -15.87 32.94
N GLN A 7 -10.08 -14.62 33.41
CA GLN A 7 -11.34 -13.94 33.70
C GLN A 7 -11.26 -12.46 33.35
N ILE A 8 -12.31 -11.95 32.70
CA ILE A 8 -12.52 -10.53 32.43
C ILE A 8 -13.79 -10.11 33.14
N THR A 9 -13.69 -9.20 34.09
CA THR A 9 -14.85 -8.61 34.77
C THR A 9 -15.27 -7.36 34.01
N VAL A 10 -16.51 -7.34 33.51
CA VAL A 10 -17.10 -6.24 32.76
C VAL A 10 -18.30 -5.66 33.47
N ARG A 11 -18.64 -4.40 33.21
CA ARG A 11 -19.89 -3.77 33.64
C ARG A 11 -20.54 -3.06 32.45
N ALA A 12 -21.84 -2.85 32.56
CA ALA A 12 -22.54 -2.02 31.58
C ALA A 12 -22.01 -0.59 31.64
N PRO A 13 -21.70 0.06 30.50
CA PRO A 13 -21.28 1.45 30.48
C PRO A 13 -22.39 2.40 30.87
N ALA A 14 -22.06 3.46 31.59
CA ALA A 14 -23.03 4.52 31.97
C ALA A 14 -23.39 5.44 30.78
N ARG A 15 -22.64 5.39 29.70
CA ARG A 15 -22.90 6.12 28.44
C ARG A 15 -22.72 5.17 27.28
N SER A 16 -23.29 5.49 26.10
CA SER A 16 -23.07 4.74 24.87
C SER A 16 -21.57 4.55 24.65
N ALA A 17 -21.11 3.30 24.63
CA ALA A 17 -19.74 2.98 24.35
C ALA A 17 -19.46 3.25 22.86
N ARG A 18 -18.22 3.68 22.54
CA ARG A 18 -17.78 3.71 21.13
C ARG A 18 -17.90 2.32 20.55
N ILE A 19 -18.42 2.21 19.35
CA ILE A 19 -18.45 0.94 18.62
C ILE A 19 -17.01 0.53 18.38
N PRO A 20 -16.58 -0.67 18.84
CA PRO A 20 -15.21 -1.09 18.61
C PRO A 20 -14.97 -1.28 17.11
N THR A 21 -13.92 -0.68 16.59
CA THR A 21 -13.47 -0.92 15.22
C THR A 21 -12.77 -2.27 15.17
N TYR A 22 -13.33 -3.20 14.44
CA TYR A 22 -12.68 -4.48 14.16
C TYR A 22 -11.85 -4.36 12.88
N VAL A 23 -10.54 -4.45 13.03
CA VAL A 23 -9.63 -4.59 11.90
C VAL A 23 -9.47 -6.07 11.61
N GLY A 24 -10.33 -6.59 10.74
CA GLY A 24 -10.27 -7.96 10.27
C GLY A 24 -9.10 -8.20 9.30
N THR A 25 -8.91 -9.45 8.90
CA THR A 25 -7.97 -9.79 7.84
C THR A 25 -8.42 -9.13 6.53
N ARG A 26 -7.52 -8.38 5.90
CA ARG A 26 -7.80 -7.77 4.59
C ARG A 26 -7.87 -8.87 3.54
N LEU A 27 -9.03 -9.03 2.91
CA LEU A 27 -9.18 -9.94 1.80
C LEU A 27 -8.48 -9.36 0.56
N ALA A 28 -7.71 -10.19 -0.13
CA ALA A 28 -7.07 -9.78 -1.36
C ALA A 28 -8.13 -9.53 -2.46
N MET A 29 -7.96 -8.43 -3.20
CA MET A 29 -8.80 -8.16 -4.37
C MET A 29 -8.61 -9.23 -5.43
N THR A 30 -9.71 -9.79 -5.93
CA THR A 30 -9.64 -10.80 -6.99
C THR A 30 -9.44 -10.15 -8.36
N THR A 31 -8.81 -10.86 -9.30
CA THR A 31 -8.64 -10.40 -10.68
C THR A 31 -9.99 -10.11 -11.34
N HIS A 32 -11.00 -10.92 -11.06
CA HIS A 32 -12.34 -10.72 -11.60
C HIS A 32 -12.99 -9.42 -11.10
N LEU A 33 -12.81 -9.08 -9.83
CA LEU A 33 -13.31 -7.81 -9.30
C LEU A 33 -12.57 -6.63 -9.93
N ALA A 34 -11.24 -6.71 -10.03
CA ALA A 34 -10.42 -5.71 -10.69
C ALA A 34 -10.86 -5.44 -12.13
N ASP A 35 -11.04 -6.49 -12.91
CA ASP A 35 -11.52 -6.39 -14.30
C ASP A 35 -12.93 -5.79 -14.37
N ARG A 36 -13.80 -6.15 -13.45
CA ARG A 36 -15.15 -5.59 -13.39
C ARG A 36 -15.14 -4.11 -13.11
N VAL A 37 -14.32 -3.66 -12.16
CA VAL A 37 -14.18 -2.23 -11.83
C VAL A 37 -13.62 -1.46 -13.02
N ARG A 38 -12.55 -1.95 -13.67
CA ARG A 38 -11.98 -1.31 -14.86
C ARG A 38 -13.03 -1.12 -15.98
N ARG A 39 -13.84 -2.15 -16.25
CA ARG A 39 -14.91 -2.07 -17.26
C ARG A 39 -16.00 -1.06 -16.88
N PHE A 40 -16.35 -0.95 -15.60
CA PHE A 40 -17.31 0.05 -15.14
C PHE A 40 -16.78 1.46 -15.32
N LEU A 41 -15.50 1.70 -14.99
CA LEU A 41 -14.88 3.02 -15.16
C LEU A 41 -14.79 3.42 -16.65
N ALA A 42 -14.49 2.48 -17.52
CA ALA A 42 -14.32 2.72 -18.96
C ALA A 42 -15.64 2.92 -19.73
N ASP A 43 -16.80 2.60 -19.13
CA ASP A 43 -18.10 2.64 -19.79
C ASP A 43 -19.05 3.66 -19.12
N PRO A 44 -19.17 4.89 -19.66
CA PRO A 44 -20.05 5.92 -19.11
C PRO A 44 -21.53 5.53 -19.02
N GLU A 45 -22.00 4.61 -19.85
CA GLU A 45 -23.37 4.10 -19.79
C GLU A 45 -23.63 3.32 -18.48
N GLN A 46 -22.60 2.68 -17.91
CA GLN A 46 -22.70 2.00 -16.64
C GLN A 46 -22.80 2.98 -15.46
N TRP A 47 -22.28 4.21 -15.61
CA TRP A 47 -22.28 5.20 -14.52
C TRP A 47 -23.70 5.63 -14.12
N ARG A 48 -24.67 5.51 -14.99
CA ARG A 48 -26.10 5.76 -14.71
C ARG A 48 -26.63 4.90 -13.57
N ARG A 49 -25.94 3.81 -13.22
CA ARG A 49 -26.32 2.90 -12.12
C ARG A 49 -25.70 3.30 -10.78
N PHE A 50 -24.78 4.24 -10.79
CA PHE A 50 -24.11 4.70 -9.58
C PHE A 50 -24.90 5.86 -8.92
N PRO A 51 -24.70 6.08 -7.60
CA PRO A 51 -25.18 7.31 -6.95
C PRO A 51 -24.69 8.56 -7.68
N ASP A 52 -25.47 9.64 -7.57
CA ASP A 52 -25.17 10.87 -8.28
C ASP A 52 -23.79 11.44 -7.94
N ASP A 53 -23.38 11.40 -6.68
CA ASP A 53 -22.05 11.85 -6.21
C ASP A 53 -20.91 11.09 -6.90
N VAL A 54 -21.06 9.77 -7.08
CA VAL A 54 -20.06 8.93 -7.75
C VAL A 54 -20.01 9.26 -9.24
N ARG A 55 -21.17 9.49 -9.86
CA ARG A 55 -21.24 9.86 -11.27
C ARG A 55 -20.57 11.22 -11.50
N GLU A 56 -20.93 12.23 -10.72
CA GLU A 56 -20.31 13.56 -10.79
C GLU A 56 -18.79 13.48 -10.62
N TRP A 57 -18.32 12.68 -9.69
CA TRP A 57 -16.90 12.47 -9.47
C TRP A 57 -16.19 11.87 -10.67
N LEU A 58 -16.78 10.88 -11.34
CA LEU A 58 -16.24 10.30 -12.56
C LEU A 58 -16.30 11.28 -13.75
N GLU A 59 -17.34 12.09 -13.85
CA GLU A 59 -17.47 13.14 -14.85
C GLU A 59 -16.39 14.22 -14.67
N VAL A 60 -16.13 14.66 -13.44
CA VAL A 60 -15.03 15.60 -13.14
C VAL A 60 -13.67 14.98 -13.42
N GLN A 61 -13.48 13.70 -13.10
CA GLN A 61 -12.25 12.99 -13.47
C GLN A 61 -12.03 12.96 -14.97
N ALA A 62 -13.07 12.63 -15.75
CA ALA A 62 -12.98 12.60 -17.22
C ALA A 62 -12.72 13.97 -17.83
N TYR A 63 -13.22 15.03 -17.20
CA TYR A 63 -13.00 16.41 -17.62
C TYR A 63 -11.57 16.91 -17.32
N ARG A 64 -11.03 16.59 -16.13
CA ARG A 64 -9.74 17.10 -15.65
C ARG A 64 -8.55 16.25 -16.06
N SER A 65 -8.78 14.98 -16.29
CA SER A 65 -7.79 14.01 -16.68
C SER A 65 -8.39 13.08 -17.73
N VAL A 66 -8.32 11.79 -17.49
CA VAL A 66 -8.92 10.76 -18.34
C VAL A 66 -9.43 9.62 -17.49
N LEU A 67 -10.27 8.78 -18.09
CA LEU A 67 -10.59 7.45 -17.57
C LEU A 67 -9.98 6.40 -18.50
N PRO A 68 -9.14 5.48 -17.97
CA PRO A 68 -8.45 4.52 -18.80
C PRO A 68 -9.39 3.46 -19.36
N GLN A 69 -9.06 2.92 -20.53
CA GLN A 69 -9.68 1.68 -21.01
C GLN A 69 -9.28 0.49 -20.12
N PRO A 70 -10.01 -0.63 -20.14
CA PRO A 70 -9.76 -1.75 -19.22
C PRO A 70 -8.36 -2.35 -19.30
N ASP A 71 -7.69 -2.26 -20.44
CA ASP A 71 -6.33 -2.74 -20.71
C ASP A 71 -5.25 -1.68 -20.48
N GLN A 72 -5.62 -0.41 -20.31
CA GLN A 72 -4.68 0.68 -20.08
C GLN A 72 -4.26 0.81 -18.61
N LEU A 73 -3.04 1.30 -18.39
CA LEU A 73 -2.57 1.78 -17.10
C LEU A 73 -2.53 3.30 -17.10
N LEU A 74 -3.45 3.93 -16.39
CA LEU A 74 -3.38 5.38 -16.16
C LEU A 74 -2.32 5.67 -15.10
N VAL A 75 -1.44 6.61 -15.41
CA VAL A 75 -0.47 7.20 -14.49
C VAL A 75 -0.62 8.71 -14.53
N GLU A 76 -0.92 9.31 -13.39
CA GLU A 76 -1.00 10.75 -13.23
C GLU A 76 0.18 11.28 -12.46
N THR A 77 0.72 12.43 -12.87
CA THR A 77 1.74 13.16 -12.12
C THR A 77 1.28 14.59 -11.88
N PHE A 78 1.45 15.08 -10.65
CA PHE A 78 1.04 16.44 -10.26
C PHE A 78 1.81 16.95 -9.04
N PRO A 79 1.96 18.28 -8.89
CA PRO A 79 2.43 18.90 -7.66
C PRO A 79 1.30 19.04 -6.64
N HIS A 80 1.62 18.87 -5.36
CA HIS A 80 0.72 19.18 -4.26
C HIS A 80 1.53 19.45 -2.99
N GLU A 81 1.23 20.56 -2.29
CA GLU A 81 1.86 20.96 -1.03
C GLU A 81 3.41 20.88 -1.04
N GLY A 82 4.03 21.38 -2.10
CA GLY A 82 5.50 21.40 -2.23
C GLY A 82 6.14 20.03 -2.50
N ARG A 83 5.34 19.02 -2.83
CA ARG A 83 5.77 17.67 -3.22
C ARG A 83 5.30 17.34 -4.63
N HIS A 84 5.93 16.38 -5.24
CA HIS A 84 5.53 15.84 -6.53
C HIS A 84 5.04 14.41 -6.37
N TYR A 85 3.88 14.13 -6.94
CA TYR A 85 3.19 12.85 -6.84
C TYR A 85 3.15 12.14 -8.18
N MET A 86 3.23 10.84 -8.14
CA MET A 86 2.91 9.92 -9.22
C MET A 86 1.88 8.93 -8.72
N VAL A 87 0.71 8.88 -9.33
CA VAL A 87 -0.35 7.94 -8.99
C VAL A 87 -0.57 6.98 -10.15
N ALA A 88 -0.43 5.68 -9.90
CA ALA A 88 -0.68 4.62 -10.86
C ALA A 88 -1.96 3.86 -10.50
N TYR A 89 -2.95 3.86 -11.39
CA TYR A 89 -4.25 3.20 -11.20
C TYR A 89 -4.25 1.81 -11.84
N SER A 90 -3.60 0.87 -11.18
CA SER A 90 -3.38 -0.45 -11.74
C SER A 90 -4.47 -1.45 -11.44
N PHE A 91 -5.21 -1.29 -10.34
CA PHE A 91 -6.26 -2.20 -9.85
C PHE A 91 -5.75 -3.63 -9.56
N GLU A 92 -4.47 -3.77 -9.20
CA GLU A 92 -3.86 -5.10 -8.97
C GLU A 92 -3.93 -5.55 -7.50
N GLY A 93 -4.53 -4.74 -6.65
CA GLY A 93 -4.70 -5.05 -5.24
C GLY A 93 -3.51 -4.60 -4.39
N TRP A 94 -3.79 -4.44 -3.11
CA TRP A 94 -2.87 -3.85 -2.14
C TRP A 94 -1.51 -4.56 -2.07
N ASN A 95 -1.47 -5.90 -2.13
CA ASN A 95 -0.21 -6.66 -2.03
C ASN A 95 0.73 -6.35 -3.22
N ALA A 96 0.20 -6.37 -4.45
CA ALA A 96 0.98 -6.02 -5.64
C ALA A 96 1.45 -4.58 -5.59
N HIS A 97 0.59 -3.67 -5.11
CA HIS A 97 0.94 -2.26 -4.93
C HIS A 97 2.02 -2.03 -3.88
N GLN A 98 2.03 -2.78 -2.78
CA GLN A 98 3.12 -2.71 -1.79
C GLN A 98 4.46 -3.10 -2.41
N SER A 99 4.50 -4.18 -3.18
CA SER A 99 5.71 -4.62 -3.88
C SER A 99 6.17 -3.60 -4.92
N LEU A 100 5.23 -3.07 -5.72
CA LEU A 100 5.51 -2.03 -6.70
C LEU A 100 6.01 -0.74 -6.04
N GLY A 101 5.36 -0.29 -4.96
CA GLY A 101 5.73 0.95 -4.27
C GLY A 101 7.17 0.93 -3.77
N MET A 102 7.60 -0.18 -3.22
CA MET A 102 8.98 -0.32 -2.76
C MET A 102 9.98 -0.36 -3.92
N LEU A 103 9.65 -1.02 -5.04
CA LEU A 103 10.44 -0.99 -6.26
C LEU A 103 10.57 0.44 -6.79
N LEU A 104 9.45 1.15 -6.86
CA LEU A 104 9.41 2.53 -7.36
C LEU A 104 10.22 3.49 -6.50
N LEU A 105 10.13 3.40 -5.16
CA LEU A 105 10.94 4.25 -4.27
C LEU A 105 12.43 4.07 -4.57
N ARG A 106 12.90 2.84 -4.73
CA ARG A 106 14.29 2.57 -5.06
C ARG A 106 14.70 3.14 -6.41
N ARG A 107 13.84 3.00 -7.43
CA ARG A 107 14.09 3.57 -8.77
C ARG A 107 14.06 5.10 -8.74
N MET A 108 13.16 5.69 -7.97
CA MET A 108 13.12 7.13 -7.72
C MET A 108 14.39 7.63 -7.02
N GLU A 109 14.90 6.88 -6.05
CA GLU A 109 16.16 7.18 -5.37
C GLU A 109 17.34 7.13 -6.34
N ALA A 110 17.44 6.07 -7.13
CA ALA A 110 18.47 5.91 -8.15
C ALA A 110 18.40 7.01 -9.24
N ALA A 111 17.20 7.49 -9.55
CA ALA A 111 16.96 8.60 -10.48
C ALA A 111 17.15 10.00 -9.85
N GLY A 112 17.51 10.11 -8.57
CA GLY A 112 17.71 11.37 -7.87
C GLY A 112 16.42 12.15 -7.54
N LEU A 113 15.26 11.49 -7.58
CA LEU A 113 13.94 12.11 -7.38
C LEU A 113 13.59 12.36 -5.91
N LYS A 114 14.50 12.05 -4.98
CA LYS A 114 14.36 12.27 -3.53
C LYS A 114 13.01 11.78 -2.99
N PRO A 115 12.70 10.48 -3.10
CA PRO A 115 11.42 9.96 -2.66
C PRO A 115 11.23 10.14 -1.15
N LEU A 116 10.02 10.48 -0.75
CA LEU A 116 9.62 10.62 0.66
C LEU A 116 8.83 9.40 1.14
N GLY A 117 8.14 8.70 0.23
CA GLY A 117 7.36 7.53 0.55
C GLY A 117 6.38 7.14 -0.54
N PHE A 118 5.57 6.13 -0.21
CA PHE A 118 4.43 5.73 -1.02
C PHE A 118 3.26 5.30 -0.13
N VAL A 119 2.06 5.39 -0.67
CA VAL A 119 0.84 4.83 -0.09
C VAL A 119 0.08 4.04 -1.14
N ALA A 120 -0.67 3.04 -0.72
CA ALA A 120 -1.40 2.18 -1.63
C ALA A 120 -2.72 1.71 -1.06
N ASN A 121 -3.71 1.55 -1.93
CA ASN A 121 -4.94 0.83 -1.65
C ASN A 121 -5.10 -0.33 -2.67
N ASP A 122 -6.28 -0.92 -2.78
CA ASP A 122 -6.50 -2.02 -3.72
C ASP A 122 -6.57 -1.57 -5.19
N TYR A 123 -6.77 -0.27 -5.44
CA TYR A 123 -7.05 0.30 -6.77
C TYR A 123 -5.87 1.07 -7.33
N ALA A 124 -5.12 1.75 -6.48
CA ALA A 124 -4.06 2.66 -6.88
C ALA A 124 -2.88 2.64 -5.90
N LEU A 125 -1.76 3.11 -6.42
CA LEU A 125 -0.52 3.36 -5.70
C LEU A 125 -0.11 4.81 -5.96
N ALA A 126 0.25 5.55 -4.91
CA ALA A 126 0.83 6.89 -5.01
C ALA A 126 2.26 6.89 -4.44
N CYS A 127 3.25 7.24 -5.25
CA CYS A 127 4.59 7.60 -4.81
C CYS A 127 4.75 9.10 -4.79
N TYR A 128 5.54 9.62 -3.84
CA TYR A 128 5.79 11.06 -3.75
C TYR A 128 7.22 11.38 -3.35
N GLY A 129 7.71 12.51 -3.83
CA GLY A 129 9.08 12.98 -3.60
C GLY A 129 9.21 14.49 -3.70
N LEU A 130 10.44 14.99 -3.58
CA LEU A 130 10.73 16.42 -3.62
C LEU A 130 11.00 16.93 -5.04
N GLU A 131 11.30 16.04 -5.98
CA GLU A 131 11.62 16.40 -7.36
C GLU A 131 10.50 15.97 -8.32
N PRO A 132 10.27 16.69 -9.43
CA PRO A 132 9.28 16.36 -10.44
C PRO A 132 9.52 14.99 -11.09
N ILE A 133 8.46 14.19 -11.23
CA ILE A 133 8.51 12.89 -11.87
C ILE A 133 8.14 13.05 -13.35
N ALA A 134 9.12 13.41 -14.18
CA ALA A 134 8.90 13.71 -15.59
C ALA A 134 8.76 12.46 -16.48
N ASN A 135 9.36 11.33 -16.08
CA ASN A 135 9.36 10.10 -16.87
C ASN A 135 8.90 8.88 -16.05
N PRO A 136 7.60 8.72 -15.82
CA PRO A 136 7.06 7.54 -15.14
C PRO A 136 7.35 6.22 -15.87
N ALA A 137 7.48 6.24 -17.19
CA ALA A 137 7.76 5.05 -17.98
C ALA A 137 9.09 4.39 -17.59
N ALA A 138 10.12 5.18 -17.33
CA ALA A 138 11.41 4.66 -16.88
C ALA A 138 11.30 3.99 -15.50
N LEU A 139 10.46 4.52 -14.61
CA LEU A 139 10.24 3.96 -13.29
C LEU A 139 9.43 2.65 -13.34
N LEU A 140 8.55 2.51 -14.33
CA LEU A 140 7.65 1.37 -14.52
C LEU A 140 8.18 0.38 -15.57
N SER A 141 9.46 0.49 -15.98
CA SER A 141 10.07 -0.46 -16.93
C SER A 141 10.04 -1.89 -16.39
N PRO A 142 9.72 -2.90 -17.22
CA PRO A 142 9.82 -4.31 -16.84
C PRO A 142 11.27 -4.78 -16.73
N ASP A 143 12.23 -4.02 -17.30
CA ASP A 143 13.64 -4.40 -17.29
C ASP A 143 14.21 -4.46 -15.87
N LEU A 144 15.03 -5.43 -15.56
CA LEU A 144 15.76 -5.63 -14.29
C LEU A 144 14.96 -6.19 -13.11
N LEU A 145 13.78 -6.75 -13.32
CA LEU A 145 12.88 -7.15 -12.24
C LEU A 145 13.42 -8.28 -11.36
N GLU A 146 14.12 -9.25 -11.88
CA GLU A 146 14.59 -10.40 -11.07
C GLU A 146 15.71 -10.02 -10.12
N ASP A 147 16.74 -9.34 -10.58
CA ASP A 147 17.90 -8.99 -9.76
C ASP A 147 17.57 -7.89 -8.73
N GLU A 148 16.83 -6.87 -9.14
CA GLU A 148 16.36 -5.81 -8.23
C GLU A 148 15.41 -6.35 -7.17
N PHE A 149 14.51 -7.25 -7.56
CA PHE A 149 13.55 -7.88 -6.66
C PHE A 149 14.24 -8.75 -5.61
N VAL A 150 15.17 -9.61 -6.01
CA VAL A 150 15.94 -10.47 -5.10
C VAL A 150 16.74 -9.63 -4.11
N GLN A 151 17.47 -8.63 -4.58
CA GLN A 151 18.26 -7.73 -3.72
C GLN A 151 17.37 -6.93 -2.77
N TRP A 152 16.21 -6.49 -3.26
CA TRP A 152 15.26 -5.74 -2.45
C TRP A 152 14.61 -6.61 -1.37
N VAL A 153 14.13 -7.82 -1.69
CA VAL A 153 13.55 -8.73 -0.69
C VAL A 153 14.57 -9.05 0.39
N GLN A 154 15.84 -9.27 0.01
CA GLN A 154 16.92 -9.53 0.96
C GLN A 154 17.20 -8.34 1.91
N GLY A 155 17.02 -7.11 1.44
CA GLY A 155 17.22 -5.88 2.22
C GLY A 155 15.98 -5.40 2.98
N SER A 156 14.81 -5.96 2.70
CA SER A 156 13.54 -5.43 3.18
C SER A 156 13.15 -5.90 4.59
N ASN A 157 12.38 -5.04 5.29
CA ASN A 157 11.71 -5.42 6.55
C ASN A 157 10.69 -6.57 6.39
N LEU A 158 10.33 -6.92 5.15
CA LEU A 158 9.40 -7.99 4.86
C LEU A 158 9.99 -9.34 5.25
N LEU A 159 11.24 -9.59 4.88
CA LEU A 159 11.92 -10.83 5.24
C LEU A 159 12.14 -10.92 6.76
N LYS A 160 12.46 -9.81 7.42
CA LYS A 160 12.52 -9.75 8.89
C LYS A 160 11.18 -10.07 9.54
N ARG A 161 10.07 -9.60 8.94
CA ARG A 161 8.70 -9.95 9.43
C ARG A 161 8.39 -11.43 9.24
N ALA A 162 8.65 -12.00 8.08
CA ALA A 162 8.48 -13.43 7.84
C ALA A 162 9.36 -14.25 8.78
N PHE A 163 10.62 -13.86 8.95
CA PHE A 163 11.54 -14.53 9.87
C PHE A 163 11.06 -14.50 11.33
N ARG A 164 10.39 -13.44 11.78
CA ARG A 164 9.84 -13.40 13.16
C ARG A 164 8.84 -14.53 13.41
N GLU A 165 7.99 -14.81 12.45
CA GLU A 165 7.02 -15.90 12.58
C GLU A 165 7.70 -17.26 12.53
N VAL A 166 8.60 -17.41 11.58
CA VAL A 166 9.41 -18.64 11.43
C VAL A 166 10.29 -18.89 12.67
N ALA A 167 10.91 -17.85 13.23
CA ALA A 167 11.73 -17.95 14.43
C ALA A 167 10.92 -18.38 15.69
N VAL A 168 9.68 -17.92 15.79
CA VAL A 168 8.77 -18.34 16.87
C VAL A 168 8.32 -19.77 16.68
N ILE A 169 7.92 -20.15 15.47
CA ILE A 169 7.49 -21.53 15.13
C ILE A 169 8.66 -22.50 15.28
N GLY A 170 9.85 -22.10 14.86
CA GLY A 170 11.08 -22.86 14.99
C GLY A 170 11.67 -22.90 16.41
N GLY A 171 11.04 -22.25 17.38
CA GLY A 171 11.46 -22.27 18.78
C GLY A 171 12.69 -21.44 19.11
N LEU A 172 13.21 -20.62 18.17
CA LEU A 172 14.33 -19.72 18.45
C LEU A 172 13.95 -18.55 19.38
N VAL A 173 12.68 -18.17 19.37
CA VAL A 173 12.18 -17.08 20.21
C VAL A 173 10.85 -17.49 20.84
N GLU A 174 10.85 -17.56 22.16
CA GLU A 174 9.64 -17.82 22.93
C GLU A 174 8.81 -16.53 23.08
N ARG A 175 7.52 -16.59 22.75
CA ARG A 175 6.55 -15.52 23.05
C ARG A 175 6.14 -15.48 24.51
N GLN A 176 6.26 -16.60 25.20
CA GLN A 176 5.80 -16.77 26.58
C GLN A 176 6.86 -17.56 27.37
N HIS A 177 7.31 -17.03 28.48
CA HIS A 177 8.23 -17.72 29.37
C HIS A 177 7.71 -17.63 30.81
N GLN A 178 7.54 -18.76 31.46
CA GLN A 178 7.09 -18.87 32.88
C GLN A 178 5.87 -17.99 33.20
N GLY A 179 4.84 -18.01 32.35
CA GLY A 179 3.61 -17.25 32.56
C GLY A 179 3.71 -15.73 32.22
N ARG A 180 4.88 -15.23 31.85
CA ARG A 180 5.05 -13.84 31.39
C ARG A 180 5.12 -13.78 29.87
N ARG A 181 4.24 -12.98 29.28
CA ARG A 181 4.22 -12.74 27.85
C ARG A 181 5.22 -11.62 27.50
N LYS A 182 6.17 -11.89 26.61
CA LYS A 182 7.08 -10.87 26.08
C LYS A 182 6.29 -9.84 25.27
N THR A 183 6.68 -8.57 25.38
CA THR A 183 6.09 -7.51 24.57
C THR A 183 6.47 -7.68 23.10
N GLY A 184 5.63 -7.17 22.18
CA GLY A 184 5.92 -7.23 20.75
C GLY A 184 7.30 -6.62 20.41
N ARG A 185 7.71 -5.55 21.08
CA ARG A 185 9.04 -4.93 20.91
C ARG A 185 10.19 -5.85 21.29
N GLN A 186 10.08 -6.59 22.39
CA GLN A 186 11.11 -7.54 22.82
C GLN A 186 11.26 -8.72 21.85
N VAL A 187 10.15 -9.24 21.34
CA VAL A 187 10.17 -10.31 20.32
C VAL A 187 10.80 -9.78 19.02
N THR A 188 10.42 -8.58 18.58
CA THR A 188 10.97 -7.94 17.38
C THR A 188 12.48 -7.76 17.49
N PHE A 189 12.97 -7.15 18.55
CA PHE A 189 14.39 -6.91 18.73
C PHE A 189 15.21 -8.21 18.74
N SER A 190 14.76 -9.24 19.46
CA SER A 190 15.45 -10.53 19.53
C SER A 190 15.47 -11.23 18.16
N THR A 191 14.36 -11.21 17.43
CA THR A 191 14.28 -11.87 16.11
C THR A 191 15.09 -11.13 15.05
N ASP A 192 15.10 -9.80 15.06
CA ASP A 192 15.86 -9.02 14.09
C ASP A 192 17.36 -9.22 14.28
N LEU A 193 17.84 -9.31 15.53
CA LEU A 193 19.24 -9.62 15.84
C LEU A 193 19.61 -11.02 15.34
N ILE A 194 18.79 -12.03 15.64
CA ILE A 194 19.03 -13.40 15.18
C ILE A 194 19.04 -13.46 13.65
N TYR A 195 18.12 -12.78 12.98
CA TYR A 195 18.08 -12.69 11.53
C TYR A 195 19.37 -12.14 10.95
N ASP A 196 19.85 -11.00 11.47
CA ASP A 196 21.05 -10.33 10.98
C ASP A 196 22.31 -11.21 11.23
N VAL A 197 22.39 -11.93 12.35
CA VAL A 197 23.47 -12.89 12.64
C VAL A 197 23.44 -14.08 11.69
N LEU A 198 22.29 -14.73 11.53
CA LEU A 198 22.15 -15.90 10.64
C LEU A 198 22.46 -15.51 9.19
N ARG A 199 21.93 -14.36 8.73
CA ARG A 199 22.22 -13.87 7.38
C ARG A 199 23.70 -13.65 7.13
N ARG A 200 24.44 -13.21 8.14
CA ARG A 200 25.88 -12.92 8.01
C ARG A 200 26.75 -14.16 8.09
N TYR A 201 26.41 -15.11 8.94
CA TYR A 201 27.29 -16.25 9.25
C TYR A 201 26.79 -17.58 8.71
N GLU A 202 25.49 -17.73 8.50
CA GLU A 202 24.85 -18.93 7.98
C GLU A 202 23.76 -18.58 6.95
N PRO A 203 24.12 -18.01 5.80
CA PRO A 203 23.15 -17.50 4.81
C PRO A 203 22.19 -18.58 4.29
N ASP A 204 22.61 -19.85 4.30
CA ASP A 204 21.81 -21.01 3.85
C ASP A 204 21.00 -21.65 4.98
N HIS A 205 20.93 -21.03 6.16
CA HIS A 205 20.20 -21.58 7.31
C HIS A 205 18.74 -21.87 6.98
N LEU A 206 18.23 -23.05 7.42
CA LEU A 206 16.89 -23.52 7.09
C LEU A 206 15.78 -22.50 7.39
N LEU A 207 15.87 -21.79 8.52
CA LEU A 207 14.87 -20.80 8.91
C LEU A 207 14.93 -19.53 8.06
N LEU A 208 16.08 -19.15 7.50
CA LEU A 208 16.16 -18.08 6.51
C LEU A 208 15.50 -18.49 5.20
N ARG A 209 15.71 -19.74 4.77
CA ARG A 209 15.03 -20.30 3.59
C ARG A 209 13.54 -20.39 3.79
N ALA A 210 13.09 -20.85 4.95
CA ALA A 210 11.66 -20.89 5.28
C ALA A 210 11.03 -19.49 5.31
N ALA A 211 11.73 -18.50 5.89
CA ALA A 211 11.29 -17.11 5.88
C ALA A 211 11.23 -16.52 4.46
N TRP A 212 12.16 -16.93 3.59
CA TRP A 212 12.14 -16.54 2.17
C TRP A 212 10.94 -17.12 1.44
N GLU A 213 10.64 -18.41 1.61
CA GLU A 213 9.47 -19.04 0.99
C GLU A 213 8.15 -18.45 1.53
N ASP A 214 8.06 -18.18 2.83
CA ASP A 214 6.90 -17.50 3.41
C ASP A 214 6.76 -16.06 2.89
N ALA A 215 7.86 -15.32 2.79
CA ALA A 215 7.87 -13.99 2.20
C ALA A 215 7.42 -14.02 0.73
N LYS A 216 7.88 -15.01 -0.07
CA LYS A 216 7.42 -15.19 -1.45
C LYS A 216 5.91 -15.41 -1.54
N THR A 217 5.34 -16.22 -0.64
CA THR A 217 3.89 -16.45 -0.63
C THR A 217 3.10 -15.21 -0.24
N ARG A 218 3.68 -14.34 0.58
CA ARG A 218 3.09 -13.04 0.95
C ARG A 218 3.31 -11.95 -0.12
N LEU A 219 4.38 -12.06 -0.90
CA LEU A 219 4.63 -11.31 -2.13
C LEU A 219 3.84 -11.93 -3.30
N THR A 220 2.74 -12.58 -3.02
CA THR A 220 2.01 -13.51 -3.87
C THR A 220 1.54 -12.96 -5.21
N ASP A 221 1.95 -11.77 -5.57
CA ASP A 221 1.57 -11.23 -6.86
C ASP A 221 2.75 -10.79 -7.72
N VAL A 222 3.87 -11.55 -7.66
CA VAL A 222 4.96 -11.37 -8.65
C VAL A 222 4.41 -11.50 -10.07
N ARG A 223 3.47 -12.43 -10.29
CA ARG A 223 2.77 -12.55 -11.58
C ARG A 223 1.95 -11.30 -11.90
N ARG A 224 1.19 -10.77 -10.92
CA ARG A 224 0.44 -9.53 -11.09
C ARG A 224 1.34 -8.33 -11.28
N LEU A 225 2.45 -8.27 -10.53
CA LEU A 225 3.45 -7.23 -10.73
C LEU A 225 4.06 -7.29 -12.13
N GLY A 226 4.43 -8.49 -12.62
CA GLY A 226 4.90 -8.69 -13.99
C GLY A 226 3.85 -8.21 -15.02
N SER A 227 2.61 -8.67 -14.90
CA SER A 227 1.52 -8.26 -15.78
C SER A 227 1.25 -6.74 -15.73
N LEU A 228 1.43 -6.11 -14.56
CA LEU A 228 1.30 -4.67 -14.40
C LEU A 228 2.40 -3.94 -15.16
N LEU A 229 3.65 -4.37 -15.02
CA LEU A 229 4.79 -3.74 -15.69
C LEU A 229 4.74 -3.98 -17.21
N ASP A 230 4.30 -5.16 -17.66
CA ASP A 230 4.05 -5.42 -19.07
C ASP A 230 2.96 -4.48 -19.62
N ARG A 231 1.89 -4.26 -18.86
CA ARG A 231 0.84 -3.30 -19.22
C ARG A 231 1.36 -1.88 -19.21
N ALA A 232 2.19 -1.51 -18.23
CA ALA A 232 2.84 -0.21 -18.20
C ALA A 232 3.71 0.03 -19.44
N ALA A 233 4.47 -0.95 -19.87
CA ALA A 233 5.32 -0.85 -21.05
C ALA A 233 4.52 -0.70 -22.36
N ASN A 234 3.35 -1.34 -22.47
CA ASN A 234 2.61 -1.42 -23.72
C ASN A 234 1.43 -0.45 -23.83
N THR A 235 0.74 -0.15 -22.72
CA THR A 235 -0.54 0.58 -22.75
C THR A 235 -0.64 1.65 -21.66
N MET A 236 0.49 2.17 -21.18
CA MET A 236 0.49 3.25 -20.19
C MET A 236 -0.01 4.56 -20.81
N LEU A 237 -0.92 5.20 -20.10
CA LEU A 237 -1.42 6.53 -20.40
C LEU A 237 -0.93 7.47 -19.30
N HIS A 238 0.08 8.30 -19.61
CA HIS A 238 0.61 9.29 -18.68
C HIS A 238 -0.04 10.64 -18.88
N VAL A 239 -0.57 11.21 -17.81
CA VAL A 239 -1.18 12.55 -17.78
C VAL A 239 -0.48 13.38 -16.73
N THR A 240 0.03 14.54 -17.14
CA THR A 240 0.58 15.54 -16.22
C THR A 240 -0.51 16.55 -15.89
N LEU A 241 -0.79 16.71 -14.61
CA LEU A 241 -1.82 17.62 -14.11
C LEU A 241 -1.17 18.75 -13.30
N ASP A 242 -1.88 19.86 -13.20
CA ASP A 242 -1.50 21.02 -12.39
C ASP A 242 -1.84 20.84 -10.89
N ARG A 243 -2.74 19.91 -10.57
CA ARG A 243 -3.26 19.62 -9.23
C ARG A 243 -3.86 18.22 -9.14
N ILE A 244 -4.30 17.84 -7.94
CA ILE A 244 -4.91 16.55 -7.62
C ILE A 244 -6.13 16.26 -8.52
N SER A 245 -6.22 15.05 -9.04
CA SER A 245 -7.42 14.52 -9.70
C SER A 245 -8.41 13.89 -8.72
N PRO A 246 -9.70 13.79 -9.04
CA PRO A 246 -10.67 13.10 -8.20
C PRO A 246 -10.26 11.66 -7.86
N MET A 247 -9.78 10.88 -8.82
CA MET A 247 -9.36 9.49 -8.59
C MET A 247 -8.12 9.35 -7.69
N ALA A 248 -7.31 10.39 -7.54
CA ALA A 248 -6.15 10.37 -6.64
C ALA A 248 -6.53 10.52 -5.17
N VAL A 249 -7.65 11.18 -4.85
CA VAL A 249 -8.07 11.50 -3.48
C VAL A 249 -8.11 10.27 -2.57
N PRO A 250 -8.74 9.12 -2.94
CA PRO A 250 -8.84 7.97 -2.04
C PRO A 250 -7.51 7.34 -1.65
N VAL A 251 -6.48 7.44 -2.48
CA VAL A 251 -5.16 6.92 -2.15
C VAL A 251 -4.35 7.94 -1.37
N LEU A 252 -4.50 9.23 -1.63
CA LEU A 252 -3.77 10.29 -0.93
C LEU A 252 -4.21 10.47 0.52
N ILE A 253 -5.49 10.30 0.82
CA ILE A 253 -6.01 10.30 2.21
C ILE A 253 -5.25 9.28 3.09
N MET A 254 -4.72 8.22 2.50
CA MET A 254 -3.94 7.24 3.26
C MET A 254 -2.61 7.80 3.79
N ILE A 255 -2.06 8.87 3.19
CA ILE A 255 -0.84 9.53 3.68
C ILE A 255 -1.10 10.09 5.08
N GLY A 256 -2.18 10.85 5.25
CA GLY A 256 -2.57 11.39 6.55
C GLY A 256 -2.79 10.28 7.60
N ARG A 257 -3.42 9.17 7.19
CA ARG A 257 -3.66 8.01 8.08
C ARG A 257 -2.39 7.30 8.52
N GLU A 258 -1.40 7.18 7.66
CA GLU A 258 -0.13 6.52 7.99
C GLU A 258 0.79 7.41 8.84
N MET A 259 0.71 8.73 8.66
CA MET A 259 1.50 9.72 9.40
C MET A 259 0.86 10.13 10.73
N ALA A 260 -0.44 9.91 10.90
CA ALA A 260 -1.16 10.31 12.10
C ALA A 260 -0.65 9.54 13.34
N PRO A 261 -0.33 10.23 14.45
CA PRO A 261 -0.02 9.58 15.70
C PRO A 261 -1.19 8.70 16.17
N ALA A 262 -0.89 7.61 16.87
CA ALA A 262 -1.91 6.76 17.46
C ALA A 262 -2.76 7.60 18.45
N GLY A 263 -4.02 7.87 18.10
CA GLY A 263 -4.92 8.71 18.89
C GLY A 263 -5.34 10.02 18.23
N THR A 264 -4.87 10.31 17.00
CA THR A 264 -5.40 11.43 16.19
C THR A 264 -6.91 11.26 16.04
N ALA A 265 -7.66 12.33 16.28
CA ALA A 265 -9.11 12.30 16.20
C ALA A 265 -9.54 11.98 14.75
N GLU A 266 -10.52 11.08 14.59
CA GLU A 266 -11.12 10.78 13.28
C GLU A 266 -11.61 12.05 12.57
N ASP A 267 -12.02 13.05 13.34
CA ASP A 267 -12.48 14.34 12.85
C ASP A 267 -11.38 15.12 12.09
N GLU A 268 -10.12 15.07 12.54
CA GLU A 268 -9.00 15.74 11.85
C GLU A 268 -8.71 15.09 10.50
N LEU A 269 -8.75 13.75 10.42
CA LEU A 269 -8.57 13.02 9.17
C LEU A 269 -9.73 13.24 8.19
N LEU A 270 -10.95 13.44 8.70
CA LEU A 270 -12.11 13.80 7.89
C LEU A 270 -11.95 15.19 7.26
N VAL A 271 -11.50 16.17 8.02
CA VAL A 271 -11.27 17.55 7.54
C VAL A 271 -10.19 17.53 6.41
N GLU A 272 -9.11 16.77 6.58
CA GLU A 272 -8.09 16.61 5.54
C GLU A 272 -8.67 15.93 4.28
N ALA A 273 -9.47 14.89 4.46
CA ALA A 273 -10.13 14.19 3.37
C ALA A 273 -11.12 15.09 2.60
N GLU A 274 -11.89 15.91 3.30
CA GLU A 274 -12.81 16.89 2.71
C GLU A 274 -12.05 17.98 1.94
N ALA A 275 -10.96 18.49 2.49
CA ALA A 275 -10.14 19.49 1.82
C ALA A 275 -9.49 18.93 0.52
N LEU A 276 -9.01 17.69 0.54
CA LEU A 276 -8.49 17.01 -0.64
C LEU A 276 -9.58 16.79 -1.70
N ALA A 277 -10.76 16.36 -1.28
CA ALA A 277 -11.90 16.15 -2.17
C ALA A 277 -12.36 17.48 -2.80
N GLU A 278 -12.47 18.55 -2.01
CA GLU A 278 -12.83 19.88 -2.51
C GLU A 278 -11.80 20.40 -3.52
N ALA A 279 -10.51 20.25 -3.23
CA ALA A 279 -9.44 20.65 -4.14
C ALA A 279 -9.48 19.88 -5.47
N ALA A 280 -9.81 18.58 -5.41
CA ALA A 280 -9.94 17.72 -6.58
C ALA A 280 -11.19 18.03 -7.42
N MET A 281 -12.31 18.41 -6.79
CA MET A 281 -13.60 18.67 -7.45
C MET A 281 -13.74 20.08 -7.99
N LYS A 282 -12.87 21.03 -7.62
CA LYS A 282 -12.90 22.37 -8.16
C LYS A 282 -12.76 22.37 -9.68
N VAL A 283 -13.84 22.69 -10.38
CA VAL A 283 -13.87 23.04 -11.80
C VAL A 283 -13.70 24.56 -11.87
N VAL A 284 -12.53 25.03 -12.28
CA VAL A 284 -12.30 26.47 -12.51
C VAL A 284 -12.68 26.81 -13.89
#